data_0596ac35cf19cade5ebb2418b1f180ea
#
_entry.id   0596ac35cf19cade5ebb2418b1f180ea
#
_cell.length_a   1.000
_cell.length_b   1.000
_cell.length_c   1.000
_cell.angle_alpha   90.00
_cell.angle_beta   90.00
_cell.angle_gamma   90.00
#
_symmetry.space_group_name_H-M   'P 1'
#
loop_
_entity.id
_entity.type
_entity.pdbx_description
1 polymer ?
#
loop_
_entity_poly.entity_id
_entity_poly.type
_entity_poly.pdbx_seq_one_letter_code
_entity_poly.pdbx_strand_id
1 'polypeptide(L)'
;MASAWAIDLAVVVVVGVVVSLIAEAVVSALSDRTRVAAGRRTPWIIAGGVVSAVMTLALGLCSNVVGIALLWGLVQVGYVMLTVPMAAAFSERVPDKFRPRIVRARGIGQMVGQALGVWIGVACVVFGGLYTPFAAAAAVFLLAGIVPVLVWPKEPSSEEQPHTAMSAHMLMERFRAPRHAVEFWKAFASRSLVSAGVGLTTMFLWFIASALIFRDWFTQGNSSPIAVPVCSLIASMALATLVGSVGAAFIAGPVGEYIEDPRYLSVISCVLYTVALALPMTMPSAVSMVLFALIGGFAFGLIDTFGQLLAMGALPDARSAGHDLAFFNLSNSVGLALAAIIGAVGVAVTGGFSVLFPAAIVCVLASAVVTISMKR
;
A
#
# COMPACT_ATOMS: atom_id res chain seq x y z
N MET A 1 -7.02 -18.88 19.61
CA MET A 1 -5.97 -17.83 19.59
C MET A 1 -5.75 -17.26 18.19
N ALA A 2 -5.49 -18.08 17.15
CA ALA A 2 -5.25 -17.58 15.79
C ALA A 2 -6.40 -16.72 15.23
N SER A 3 -7.65 -17.13 15.43
CA SER A 3 -8.83 -16.39 14.99
C SER A 3 -8.98 -15.04 15.70
N ALA A 4 -8.68 -14.95 17.00
CA ALA A 4 -8.76 -13.68 17.72
C ALA A 4 -7.75 -12.66 17.16
N TRP A 5 -6.50 -13.05 16.95
CA TRP A 5 -5.47 -12.18 16.37
C TRP A 5 -5.79 -11.75 14.95
N ALA A 6 -6.36 -12.64 14.14
CA ALA A 6 -6.78 -12.31 12.79
C ALA A 6 -7.94 -11.29 12.77
N ILE A 7 -8.90 -11.41 13.69
CA ILE A 7 -10.00 -10.47 13.86
C ILE A 7 -9.48 -9.12 14.35
N ASP A 8 -8.61 -9.11 15.36
CA ASP A 8 -8.02 -7.88 15.90
C ASP A 8 -7.25 -7.11 14.81
N LEU A 9 -6.43 -7.82 14.01
CA LEU A 9 -5.74 -7.23 12.88
C LEU A 9 -6.72 -6.66 11.84
N ALA A 10 -7.79 -7.39 11.52
CA ALA A 10 -8.79 -6.93 10.56
C ALA A 10 -9.49 -5.65 11.05
N VAL A 11 -9.85 -5.57 12.33
CA VAL A 11 -10.44 -4.36 12.92
C VAL A 11 -9.50 -3.17 12.78
N VAL A 12 -8.22 -3.32 13.14
CA VAL A 12 -7.21 -2.25 13.05
C VAL A 12 -7.06 -1.78 11.60
N VAL A 13 -6.95 -2.72 10.64
CA VAL A 13 -6.76 -2.39 9.22
C VAL A 13 -8.00 -1.70 8.65
N VAL A 14 -9.19 -2.24 8.88
CA VAL A 14 -10.46 -1.67 8.36
C VAL A 14 -10.69 -0.27 8.92
N VAL A 15 -10.49 -0.06 10.22
CA VAL A 15 -10.57 1.28 10.84
C VAL A 15 -9.57 2.23 10.16
N GLY A 16 -8.31 1.80 9.98
CA GLY A 16 -7.29 2.59 9.31
C GLY A 16 -7.69 2.97 7.87
N VAL A 17 -8.22 2.03 7.09
CA VAL A 17 -8.69 2.27 5.71
C VAL A 17 -9.86 3.27 5.70
N VAL A 18 -10.88 3.07 6.53
CA VAL A 18 -12.03 4.00 6.57
C VAL A 18 -11.60 5.40 6.97
N VAL A 19 -10.75 5.52 7.98
CA VAL A 19 -10.23 6.82 8.44
C VAL A 19 -9.38 7.48 7.35
N SER A 20 -8.51 6.73 6.65
CA SER A 20 -7.68 7.30 5.57
C SER A 20 -8.53 7.81 4.41
N LEU A 21 -9.57 7.08 4.00
CA LEU A 21 -10.48 7.51 2.92
C LEU A 21 -11.19 8.84 3.26
N ILE A 22 -11.69 8.96 4.48
CA ILE A 22 -12.32 10.21 4.95
C ILE A 22 -11.28 11.33 5.03
N ALA A 23 -10.11 11.05 5.59
CA ALA A 23 -9.03 12.01 5.73
C ALA A 23 -8.54 12.53 4.37
N GLU A 24 -8.42 11.70 3.34
CA GLU A 24 -8.02 12.11 1.99
C GLU A 24 -8.92 13.20 1.42
N ALA A 25 -10.24 13.03 1.52
CA ALA A 25 -11.18 14.02 1.03
C ALA A 25 -11.10 15.33 1.82
N VAL A 26 -11.04 15.23 3.16
CA VAL A 26 -11.01 16.38 4.06
C VAL A 26 -9.69 17.15 3.91
N VAL A 27 -8.56 16.47 4.01
CA VAL A 27 -7.22 17.07 3.92
C VAL A 27 -6.99 17.71 2.55
N SER A 28 -7.38 17.04 1.47
CA SER A 28 -7.28 17.62 0.14
C SER A 28 -8.07 18.93 0.03
N ALA A 29 -9.32 18.95 0.54
CA ALA A 29 -10.15 20.15 0.53
C ALA A 29 -9.61 21.29 1.41
N LEU A 30 -9.09 20.96 2.59
CA LEU A 30 -8.56 21.93 3.53
C LEU A 30 -7.20 22.49 3.06
N SER A 31 -6.29 21.63 2.58
CA SER A 31 -4.97 22.07 2.13
C SER A 31 -5.05 23.01 0.91
N ASP A 32 -6.04 22.78 0.00
CA ASP A 32 -6.28 23.68 -1.13
C ASP A 32 -6.71 25.10 -0.71
N ARG A 33 -7.27 25.25 0.49
CA ARG A 33 -7.83 26.50 1.01
C ARG A 33 -6.99 27.17 2.08
N THR A 34 -5.90 26.55 2.49
CA THR A 34 -5.00 27.12 3.50
C THR A 34 -4.35 28.39 2.97
N ARG A 35 -4.39 29.44 3.79
CA ARG A 35 -3.92 30.79 3.48
C ARG A 35 -2.91 31.22 4.54
N VAL A 36 -1.64 30.97 4.26
CA VAL A 36 -0.52 31.32 5.17
C VAL A 36 0.70 31.75 4.35
N ALA A 37 1.57 32.54 4.96
CA ALA A 37 2.80 33.04 4.37
C ALA A 37 3.73 31.90 3.89
N ALA A 38 3.72 30.76 4.58
CA ALA A 38 4.51 29.58 4.23
C ALA A 38 3.97 28.79 3.02
N GLY A 39 2.90 29.26 2.39
CA GLY A 39 2.19 28.57 1.31
C GLY A 39 1.09 27.65 1.82
N ARG A 40 0.29 27.10 0.89
CA ARG A 40 -0.91 26.30 1.24
C ARG A 40 -0.61 24.84 1.59
N ARG A 41 0.48 24.26 1.11
CA ARG A 41 0.83 22.83 1.26
C ARG A 41 1.81 22.59 2.39
N THR A 42 2.80 23.46 2.54
CA THR A 42 3.92 23.31 3.49
C THR A 42 3.48 23.03 4.93
N PRO A 43 2.53 23.78 5.54
CA PRO A 43 2.13 23.53 6.93
C PRO A 43 1.48 22.16 7.12
N TRP A 44 0.75 21.67 6.13
CA TRP A 44 0.14 20.33 6.18
C TRP A 44 1.17 19.21 6.13
N ILE A 45 2.23 19.36 5.31
CA ILE A 45 3.32 18.40 5.21
C ILE A 45 4.05 18.28 6.54
N ILE A 46 4.39 19.42 7.18
CA ILE A 46 5.07 19.42 8.49
C ILE A 46 4.15 18.84 9.56
N ALA A 47 2.91 19.33 9.66
CA ALA A 47 1.95 18.86 10.66
C ALA A 47 1.67 17.36 10.51
N GLY A 48 1.53 16.86 9.26
CA GLY A 48 1.34 15.45 8.96
C GLY A 48 2.50 14.58 9.45
N GLY A 49 3.74 15.02 9.20
CA GLY A 49 4.94 14.34 9.71
C GLY A 49 4.97 14.29 11.24
N VAL A 50 4.66 15.39 11.92
CA VAL A 50 4.63 15.47 13.39
C VAL A 50 3.51 14.60 13.97
N VAL A 51 2.28 14.71 13.44
CA VAL A 51 1.13 13.91 13.90
C VAL A 51 1.40 12.43 13.74
N SER A 52 1.87 12.00 12.55
CA SER A 52 2.23 10.60 12.32
C SER A 52 3.29 10.11 13.29
N ALA A 53 4.33 10.91 13.54
CA ALA A 53 5.41 10.54 14.45
C ALA A 53 4.91 10.37 15.90
N VAL A 54 4.16 11.35 16.41
CA VAL A 54 3.64 11.32 17.79
C VAL A 54 2.66 10.15 17.98
N MET A 55 1.74 9.94 17.02
CA MET A 55 0.77 8.85 17.10
C MET A 55 1.44 7.47 16.95
N THR A 56 2.52 7.35 16.16
CA THR A 56 3.30 6.12 16.06
C THR A 56 4.02 5.80 17.36
N LEU A 57 4.60 6.77 18.06
CA LEU A 57 5.18 6.56 19.38
C LEU A 57 4.12 6.13 20.40
N ALA A 58 2.96 6.80 20.41
CA ALA A 58 1.85 6.44 21.29
C ALA A 58 1.32 5.01 21.01
N LEU A 59 1.31 4.60 19.73
CA LEU A 59 0.92 3.25 19.31
C LEU A 59 1.84 2.18 19.93
N GLY A 60 3.14 2.43 19.99
CA GLY A 60 4.10 1.53 20.63
C GLY A 60 3.89 1.34 22.15
N LEU A 61 3.18 2.26 22.81
CA LEU A 61 2.87 2.20 24.25
C LEU A 61 1.48 1.59 24.55
N CYS A 62 0.67 1.36 23.51
CA CYS A 62 -0.69 0.88 23.65
C CYS A 62 -0.76 -0.64 23.62
N SER A 63 -1.50 -1.25 24.57
CA SER A 63 -1.62 -2.71 24.70
C SER A 63 -3.03 -3.25 24.41
N ASN A 64 -4.04 -2.41 24.24
CA ASN A 64 -5.41 -2.83 23.95
C ASN A 64 -5.79 -2.59 22.49
N VAL A 65 -6.56 -3.51 21.90
CA VAL A 65 -6.92 -3.50 20.47
C VAL A 65 -7.68 -2.24 20.06
N VAL A 66 -8.57 -1.74 20.89
CA VAL A 66 -9.35 -0.53 20.59
C VAL A 66 -8.43 0.69 20.53
N GLY A 67 -7.54 0.84 21.51
CA GLY A 67 -6.54 1.91 21.52
C GLY A 67 -5.59 1.81 20.31
N ILE A 68 -5.14 0.60 19.96
CA ILE A 68 -4.32 0.35 18.77
C ILE A 68 -5.07 0.77 17.49
N ALA A 69 -6.35 0.39 17.35
CA ALA A 69 -7.15 0.75 16.18
C ALA A 69 -7.37 2.27 16.05
N LEU A 70 -7.64 2.95 17.17
CA LEU A 70 -7.80 4.41 17.19
C LEU A 70 -6.49 5.14 16.88
N LEU A 71 -5.40 4.75 17.53
CA LEU A 71 -4.08 5.36 17.29
C LEU A 71 -3.60 5.09 15.85
N TRP A 72 -3.82 3.87 15.33
CA TRP A 72 -3.54 3.57 13.93
C TRP A 72 -4.34 4.43 12.96
N GLY A 73 -5.64 4.65 13.25
CA GLY A 73 -6.46 5.60 12.51
C GLY A 73 -5.87 7.02 12.52
N LEU A 74 -5.39 7.50 13.66
CA LEU A 74 -4.74 8.81 13.78
C LEU A 74 -3.38 8.87 13.04
N VAL A 75 -2.60 7.78 13.04
CA VAL A 75 -1.39 7.66 12.20
C VAL A 75 -1.78 7.82 10.72
N GLN A 76 -2.87 7.18 10.29
CA GLN A 76 -3.36 7.32 8.92
C GLN A 76 -3.79 8.75 8.57
N VAL A 77 -4.43 9.46 9.49
CA VAL A 77 -4.73 10.90 9.30
C VAL A 77 -3.45 11.70 9.08
N GLY A 78 -2.45 11.54 9.95
CA GLY A 78 -1.16 12.22 9.81
C GLY A 78 -0.44 11.86 8.50
N TYR A 79 -0.47 10.58 8.12
CA TYR A 79 0.09 10.09 6.86
C TYR A 79 -0.58 10.74 5.64
N VAL A 80 -1.90 10.87 5.65
CA VAL A 80 -2.66 11.54 4.59
C VAL A 80 -2.35 13.05 4.56
N MET A 81 -2.24 13.69 5.74
CA MET A 81 -1.82 15.10 5.85
C MET A 81 -0.41 15.33 5.27
N LEU A 82 0.46 14.34 5.34
CA LEU A 82 1.80 14.39 4.75
C LEU A 82 1.75 14.15 3.23
N THR A 83 1.12 13.06 2.79
CA THR A 83 1.25 12.53 1.42
C THR A 83 0.40 13.26 0.39
N VAL A 84 -0.83 13.65 0.72
CA VAL A 84 -1.76 14.31 -0.22
C VAL A 84 -1.25 15.71 -0.61
N PRO A 85 -0.92 16.61 0.33
CA PRO A 85 -0.35 17.90 -0.02
C PRO A 85 1.03 17.79 -0.68
N MET A 86 1.84 16.80 -0.31
CA MET A 86 3.14 16.54 -0.94
C MET A 86 2.97 16.15 -2.42
N ALA A 87 2.04 15.26 -2.74
CA ALA A 87 1.76 14.86 -4.12
C ALA A 87 1.24 16.04 -4.97
N ALA A 88 0.38 16.88 -4.38
CA ALA A 88 -0.11 18.09 -5.04
C ALA A 88 1.00 19.13 -5.26
N ALA A 89 1.81 19.41 -4.23
CA ALA A 89 2.98 20.31 -4.35
C ALA A 89 3.95 19.85 -5.44
N PHE A 90 4.14 18.54 -5.54
CA PHE A 90 4.98 17.93 -6.57
C PHE A 90 4.44 18.17 -7.98
N SER A 91 3.13 17.97 -8.20
CA SER A 91 2.51 18.18 -9.50
C SER A 91 2.50 19.65 -9.93
N GLU A 92 2.39 20.57 -8.96
CA GLU A 92 2.34 22.02 -9.20
C GLU A 92 3.72 22.65 -9.48
N ARG A 93 4.78 22.10 -8.86
CA ARG A 93 6.13 22.71 -8.89
C ARG A 93 7.05 22.13 -9.96
N VAL A 94 6.69 20.98 -10.54
CA VAL A 94 7.53 20.31 -11.54
C VAL A 94 7.11 20.72 -12.95
N PRO A 95 8.00 21.37 -13.73
CA PRO A 95 7.73 21.67 -15.13
C PRO A 95 7.47 20.39 -15.95
N ASP A 96 6.56 20.45 -16.90
CA ASP A 96 6.09 19.29 -17.69
C ASP A 96 7.23 18.50 -18.34
N LYS A 97 8.25 19.19 -18.81
CA LYS A 97 9.44 18.57 -19.43
C LYS A 97 10.20 17.61 -18.50
N PHE A 98 10.12 17.78 -17.16
CA PHE A 98 10.81 16.92 -16.19
C PHE A 98 9.91 15.88 -15.54
N ARG A 99 8.58 15.99 -15.72
CA ARG A 99 7.59 15.06 -15.11
C ARG A 99 7.91 13.59 -15.32
N PRO A 100 8.21 13.09 -16.55
CA PRO A 100 8.47 11.67 -16.74
C PRO A 100 9.67 11.16 -15.95
N ARG A 101 10.75 11.96 -15.88
CA ARG A 101 11.97 11.61 -15.14
C ARG A 101 11.71 11.53 -13.63
N ILE A 102 10.92 12.45 -13.11
CA ILE A 102 10.66 12.55 -11.68
C ILE A 102 9.62 11.52 -11.23
N VAL A 103 8.61 11.21 -12.05
CA VAL A 103 7.66 10.11 -11.80
C VAL A 103 8.41 8.78 -11.70
N ARG A 104 9.38 8.55 -12.61
CA ARG A 104 10.25 7.36 -12.54
C ARG A 104 11.08 7.33 -11.26
N ALA A 105 11.71 8.44 -10.90
CA ALA A 105 12.50 8.55 -9.65
C ALA A 105 11.62 8.30 -8.41
N ARG A 106 10.38 8.82 -8.40
CA ARG A 106 9.40 8.55 -7.33
C ARG A 106 9.07 7.06 -7.22
N GLY A 107 8.82 6.38 -8.35
CA GLY A 107 8.54 4.94 -8.36
C GLY A 107 9.69 4.11 -7.79
N ILE A 108 10.93 4.41 -8.22
CA ILE A 108 12.13 3.76 -7.67
C ILE A 108 12.27 4.06 -6.17
N GLY A 109 12.10 5.32 -5.76
CA GLY A 109 12.15 5.73 -4.36
C GLY A 109 11.12 5.01 -3.50
N GLN A 110 9.93 4.75 -4.02
CA GLN A 110 8.88 4.01 -3.32
C GLN A 110 9.28 2.53 -3.10
N MET A 111 9.80 1.86 -4.14
CA MET A 111 10.25 0.46 -4.03
C MET A 111 11.42 0.30 -3.06
N VAL A 112 12.43 1.17 -3.19
CA VAL A 112 13.59 1.18 -2.29
C VAL A 112 13.17 1.52 -0.87
N GLY A 113 12.30 2.52 -0.70
CA GLY A 113 11.76 2.92 0.60
C GLY A 113 11.01 1.81 1.31
N GLN A 114 10.20 1.02 0.59
CA GLN A 114 9.51 -0.15 1.16
C GLN A 114 10.53 -1.20 1.66
N ALA A 115 11.53 -1.54 0.85
CA ALA A 115 12.54 -2.51 1.24
C ALA A 115 13.36 -2.03 2.45
N LEU A 116 13.83 -0.78 2.41
CA LEU A 116 14.57 -0.18 3.52
C LEU A 116 13.74 -0.09 4.79
N GLY A 117 12.44 0.23 4.69
CA GLY A 117 11.53 0.29 5.82
C GLY A 117 11.40 -1.07 6.53
N VAL A 118 11.26 -2.15 5.77
CA VAL A 118 11.25 -3.52 6.31
C VAL A 118 12.58 -3.84 6.99
N TRP A 119 13.71 -3.54 6.35
CA TRP A 119 15.05 -3.81 6.90
C TRP A 119 15.32 -3.04 8.18
N ILE A 120 14.97 -1.76 8.22
CA ILE A 120 15.09 -0.93 9.43
C ILE A 120 14.20 -1.51 10.53
N GLY A 121 12.94 -1.86 10.22
CA GLY A 121 12.02 -2.46 11.18
C GLY A 121 12.55 -3.77 11.76
N VAL A 122 13.06 -4.66 10.91
CA VAL A 122 13.70 -5.92 11.33
C VAL A 122 14.92 -5.67 12.21
N ALA A 123 15.83 -4.80 11.80
CA ALA A 123 17.02 -4.45 12.58
C ALA A 123 16.65 -3.89 13.96
N CYS A 124 15.64 -3.01 14.01
CA CYS A 124 15.14 -2.48 15.27
C CYS A 124 14.59 -3.57 16.21
N VAL A 125 13.82 -4.51 15.70
CA VAL A 125 13.30 -5.62 16.51
C VAL A 125 14.43 -6.51 17.03
N VAL A 126 15.38 -6.86 16.17
CA VAL A 126 16.46 -7.81 16.51
C VAL A 126 17.46 -7.20 17.49
N PHE A 127 17.87 -5.95 17.27
CA PHE A 127 18.95 -5.31 18.03
C PHE A 127 18.47 -4.36 19.12
N GLY A 128 17.30 -3.78 19.01
CA GLY A 128 16.82 -2.71 19.87
C GLY A 128 15.58 -3.03 20.71
N GLY A 129 14.93 -4.16 20.46
CA GLY A 129 13.72 -4.56 21.18
C GLY A 129 12.43 -3.96 20.65
N LEU A 130 11.33 -4.20 21.35
CA LEU A 130 9.95 -4.04 20.86
C LEU A 130 9.53 -2.59 20.56
N TYR A 131 10.12 -1.60 21.22
CA TYR A 131 9.77 -0.19 21.06
C TYR A 131 10.57 0.54 19.99
N THR A 132 11.74 0.02 19.64
CA THR A 132 12.64 0.69 18.68
C THR A 132 12.08 0.79 17.27
N PRO A 133 11.27 -0.15 16.72
CA PRO A 133 10.62 0.04 15.42
C PRO A 133 9.69 1.26 15.38
N PHE A 134 8.95 1.50 16.47
CA PHE A 134 8.05 2.67 16.57
C PHE A 134 8.83 3.97 16.62
N ALA A 135 9.94 4.00 17.36
CA ALA A 135 10.82 5.16 17.41
C ALA A 135 11.49 5.44 16.05
N ALA A 136 11.96 4.41 15.37
CA ALA A 136 12.53 4.54 14.03
C ALA A 136 11.48 5.01 13.01
N ALA A 137 10.27 4.47 13.03
CA ALA A 137 9.19 4.90 12.16
C ALA A 137 8.79 6.36 12.44
N ALA A 138 8.71 6.77 13.70
CA ALA A 138 8.44 8.15 14.09
C ALA A 138 9.52 9.10 13.57
N ALA A 139 10.81 8.74 13.67
CA ALA A 139 11.91 9.51 13.10
C ALA A 139 11.79 9.65 11.57
N VAL A 140 11.43 8.56 10.87
CA VAL A 140 11.19 8.59 9.41
C VAL A 140 10.02 9.53 9.07
N PHE A 141 8.92 9.52 9.82
CA PHE A 141 7.80 10.45 9.61
C PHE A 141 8.21 11.91 9.82
N LEU A 142 8.99 12.21 10.85
CA LEU A 142 9.52 13.57 11.08
C LEU A 142 10.42 14.01 9.92
N LEU A 143 11.35 13.16 9.49
CA LEU A 143 12.22 13.44 8.35
C LEU A 143 11.40 13.63 7.07
N ALA A 144 10.40 12.81 6.82
CA ALA A 144 9.50 12.92 5.66
C ALA A 144 8.68 14.24 5.67
N GLY A 145 8.36 14.78 6.84
CA GLY A 145 7.71 16.08 6.97
C GLY A 145 8.67 17.27 6.79
N ILE A 146 9.89 17.14 7.24
CA ILE A 146 10.86 18.26 7.29
C ILE A 146 11.72 18.34 6.01
N VAL A 147 12.29 17.23 5.55
CA VAL A 147 13.25 17.20 4.44
C VAL A 147 12.70 17.79 3.14
N PRO A 148 11.47 17.46 2.67
CA PRO A 148 10.91 18.06 1.47
C PRO A 148 10.77 19.58 1.58
N VAL A 149 10.40 20.08 2.76
CA VAL A 149 10.23 21.52 3.00
C VAL A 149 11.58 22.26 2.95
N LEU A 150 12.66 21.63 3.38
CA LEU A 150 14.01 22.21 3.34
C LEU A 150 14.65 22.15 1.94
N VAL A 151 14.41 21.06 1.21
CA VAL A 151 15.07 20.79 -0.09
C VAL A 151 14.32 21.43 -1.26
N TRP A 152 12.97 21.47 -1.19
CA TRP A 152 12.18 22.01 -2.29
C TRP A 152 12.21 23.54 -2.35
N PRO A 153 12.01 24.14 -3.53
CA PRO A 153 11.83 25.57 -3.63
C PRO A 153 10.70 26.06 -2.70
N LYS A 154 10.89 27.20 -2.07
CA LYS A 154 9.89 27.78 -1.17
C LYS A 154 8.54 27.94 -1.89
N GLU A 155 7.47 27.58 -1.21
CA GLU A 155 6.13 27.80 -1.70
C GLU A 155 5.79 29.29 -1.68
N PRO A 156 5.19 29.84 -2.76
CA PRO A 156 4.72 31.22 -2.75
C PRO A 156 3.65 31.40 -1.67
N SER A 157 3.60 32.60 -1.07
CA SER A 157 2.53 32.93 -0.11
C SER A 157 1.15 32.71 -0.73
N SER A 158 0.24 32.17 0.03
CA SER A 158 -1.14 31.96 -0.38
C SER A 158 -2.14 32.91 0.27
N GLU A 159 -1.68 33.91 1.00
CA GLU A 159 -2.53 34.86 1.77
C GLU A 159 -3.49 35.66 0.88
N GLU A 160 -3.05 36.04 -0.32
CA GLU A 160 -3.84 36.85 -1.25
C GLU A 160 -4.81 36.07 -2.14
N GLN A 161 -4.83 34.75 -2.02
CA GLN A 161 -5.73 33.93 -2.86
C GLN A 161 -7.19 34.10 -2.44
N PRO A 162 -8.15 34.11 -3.38
CA PRO A 162 -9.55 34.33 -3.07
C PRO A 162 -10.13 33.26 -2.16
N HIS A 163 -10.97 33.67 -1.21
CA HIS A 163 -11.68 32.76 -0.30
C HIS A 163 -12.77 32.00 -1.05
N THR A 164 -12.64 30.69 -1.12
CA THR A 164 -13.69 29.79 -1.61
C THR A 164 -14.33 29.07 -0.41
N ALA A 165 -15.62 29.29 -0.18
CA ALA A 165 -16.36 28.64 0.92
C ALA A 165 -16.36 27.11 0.75
N MET A 166 -16.21 26.38 1.86
CA MET A 166 -16.33 24.92 1.85
C MET A 166 -17.80 24.53 1.85
N SER A 167 -18.27 23.89 0.78
CA SER A 167 -19.60 23.29 0.74
C SER A 167 -19.48 21.78 0.96
N ALA A 168 -20.38 21.21 1.77
CA ALA A 168 -20.49 19.76 1.91
C ALA A 168 -20.72 19.08 0.55
N HIS A 169 -21.40 19.75 -0.38
CA HIS A 169 -21.60 19.28 -1.74
C HIS A 169 -20.27 19.06 -2.51
N MET A 170 -19.29 19.93 -2.36
CA MET A 170 -17.98 19.78 -3.00
C MET A 170 -17.16 18.63 -2.41
N LEU A 171 -17.33 18.31 -1.12
CA LEU A 171 -16.74 17.12 -0.52
C LEU A 171 -17.40 15.84 -1.07
N MET A 172 -18.74 15.86 -1.19
CA MET A 172 -19.47 14.71 -1.75
C MET A 172 -19.18 14.52 -3.24
N GLU A 173 -18.94 15.57 -4.01
CA GLU A 173 -18.53 15.47 -5.41
C GLU A 173 -17.20 14.73 -5.59
N ARG A 174 -16.27 14.83 -4.64
CA ARG A 174 -15.00 14.07 -4.69
C ARG A 174 -15.18 12.56 -4.54
N PHE A 175 -16.27 12.12 -3.92
CA PHE A 175 -16.66 10.70 -3.84
C PHE A 175 -17.65 10.31 -4.95
N ARG A 176 -17.96 11.22 -5.87
CA ARG A 176 -18.90 10.93 -6.95
C ARG A 176 -18.25 9.98 -7.95
N ALA A 177 -18.69 8.73 -7.88
CA ALA A 177 -18.24 7.69 -8.77
C ALA A 177 -18.61 7.98 -10.24
N PRO A 178 -17.76 7.64 -11.22
CA PRO A 178 -18.11 7.71 -12.63
C PRO A 178 -19.37 6.88 -12.91
N ARG A 179 -20.42 7.54 -13.44
CA ARG A 179 -21.66 6.86 -13.75
C ARG A 179 -21.59 6.31 -15.18
N HIS A 180 -22.17 5.11 -15.39
CA HIS A 180 -22.25 4.43 -16.68
C HIS A 180 -20.92 4.02 -17.34
N ALA A 181 -19.81 3.99 -16.58
CA ALA A 181 -18.49 3.58 -17.05
C ALA A 181 -18.19 2.12 -16.65
N VAL A 182 -18.79 1.16 -17.37
CA VAL A 182 -18.69 -0.27 -17.04
C VAL A 182 -17.22 -0.73 -17.04
N GLU A 183 -16.42 -0.29 -18.00
CA GLU A 183 -15.01 -0.70 -18.12
C GLU A 183 -14.17 -0.12 -16.98
N PHE A 184 -14.45 1.10 -16.53
CA PHE A 184 -13.82 1.69 -15.35
C PHE A 184 -14.09 0.85 -14.08
N TRP A 185 -15.35 0.42 -13.89
CA TRP A 185 -15.70 -0.41 -12.72
C TRP A 185 -15.11 -1.81 -12.78
N LYS A 186 -14.94 -2.39 -13.97
CA LYS A 186 -14.18 -3.63 -14.14
C LYS A 186 -12.71 -3.45 -13.78
N ALA A 187 -12.06 -2.38 -14.26
CA ALA A 187 -10.69 -2.06 -13.89
C ALA A 187 -10.54 -1.85 -12.38
N PHE A 188 -11.47 -1.11 -11.76
CA PHE A 188 -11.53 -0.91 -10.31
C PHE A 188 -11.66 -2.23 -9.54
N ALA A 189 -12.60 -3.09 -9.94
CA ALA A 189 -12.80 -4.40 -9.32
C ALA A 189 -11.57 -5.31 -9.49
N SER A 190 -10.99 -5.37 -10.69
CA SER A 190 -9.75 -6.11 -10.96
C SER A 190 -8.62 -5.66 -10.04
N ARG A 191 -8.41 -4.36 -9.93
CA ARG A 191 -7.37 -3.79 -9.05
C ARG A 191 -7.62 -4.10 -7.57
N SER A 192 -8.88 -3.96 -7.11
CA SER A 192 -9.26 -4.30 -5.73
C SER A 192 -9.01 -5.78 -5.41
N LEU A 193 -9.32 -6.68 -6.35
CA LEU A 193 -9.10 -8.12 -6.17
C LEU A 193 -7.60 -8.48 -6.12
N VAL A 194 -6.77 -7.88 -6.98
CA VAL A 194 -5.30 -8.07 -6.90
C VAL A 194 -4.79 -7.55 -5.56
N SER A 195 -5.19 -6.35 -5.16
CA SER A 195 -4.76 -5.76 -3.88
C SER A 195 -5.23 -6.60 -2.69
N ALA A 196 -6.40 -7.24 -2.78
CA ALA A 196 -6.87 -8.19 -1.78
C ALA A 196 -6.00 -9.45 -1.72
N GLY A 197 -5.67 -10.04 -2.88
CA GLY A 197 -4.80 -11.21 -2.94
C GLY A 197 -3.40 -10.97 -2.39
N VAL A 198 -2.80 -9.84 -2.75
CA VAL A 198 -1.49 -9.43 -2.22
C VAL A 198 -1.59 -9.11 -0.72
N GLY A 199 -2.63 -8.39 -0.31
CA GLY A 199 -2.87 -8.02 1.09
C GLY A 199 -3.01 -9.23 2.01
N LEU A 200 -3.68 -10.31 1.56
CA LEU A 200 -3.84 -11.55 2.32
C LEU A 200 -2.50 -12.18 2.72
N THR A 201 -1.50 -12.11 1.88
CA THR A 201 -0.18 -12.67 2.20
C THR A 201 0.71 -11.67 2.94
N THR A 202 0.67 -10.38 2.59
CA THR A 202 1.56 -9.38 3.18
C THR A 202 1.13 -8.93 4.58
N MET A 203 -0.16 -8.75 4.83
CA MET A 203 -0.68 -8.36 6.16
C MET A 203 -0.50 -9.45 7.21
N PHE A 204 -0.66 -10.71 6.81
CA PHE A 204 -0.55 -11.85 7.70
C PHE A 204 0.82 -12.52 7.66
N LEU A 205 1.83 -11.88 7.02
CA LEU A 205 3.14 -12.48 6.79
C LEU A 205 3.83 -12.95 8.05
N TRP A 206 3.74 -12.17 9.15
CA TRP A 206 4.29 -12.57 10.45
C TRP A 206 3.66 -13.86 10.97
N PHE A 207 2.34 -13.96 10.89
CA PHE A 207 1.60 -15.13 11.37
C PHE A 207 1.84 -16.35 10.47
N ILE A 208 1.92 -16.14 9.15
CA ILE A 208 2.29 -17.19 8.19
C ILE A 208 3.68 -17.74 8.51
N ALA A 209 4.67 -16.86 8.67
CA ALA A 209 6.04 -17.26 8.96
C ALA A 209 6.14 -18.01 10.30
N SER A 210 5.54 -17.47 11.37
CA SER A 210 5.62 -18.07 12.71
C SER A 210 4.83 -19.38 12.83
N ALA A 211 3.62 -19.46 12.24
CA ALA A 211 2.73 -20.58 12.42
C ALA A 211 2.93 -21.73 11.42
N LEU A 212 3.44 -21.44 10.21
CA LEU A 212 3.61 -22.46 9.16
C LEU A 212 5.07 -22.82 8.91
N ILE A 213 5.96 -21.83 8.85
CA ILE A 213 7.36 -22.05 8.46
C ILE A 213 8.21 -22.41 9.69
N PHE A 214 8.03 -21.71 10.81
CA PHE A 214 8.79 -21.93 12.05
C PHE A 214 7.96 -22.58 13.14
N ARG A 215 6.95 -23.38 12.75
CA ARG A 215 6.03 -24.06 13.65
C ARG A 215 6.74 -24.87 14.74
N ASP A 216 7.77 -25.62 14.33
CA ASP A 216 8.49 -26.56 15.21
C ASP A 216 9.77 -25.95 15.80
N TRP A 217 9.93 -24.62 15.75
CA TRP A 217 11.14 -23.94 16.18
C TRP A 217 11.59 -24.29 17.59
N PHE A 218 10.66 -24.29 18.55
CA PHE A 218 10.96 -24.62 19.95
C PHE A 218 11.12 -26.14 20.20
N THR A 219 10.40 -26.97 19.45
CA THR A 219 10.51 -28.45 19.57
C THR A 219 11.82 -28.96 19.00
N GLN A 220 12.48 -28.22 18.12
CA GLN A 220 13.81 -28.51 17.58
C GLN A 220 14.94 -28.09 18.53
N GLY A 221 14.64 -27.70 19.76
CA GLY A 221 15.64 -27.34 20.78
C GLY A 221 16.26 -25.96 20.62
N ASN A 222 15.68 -25.08 19.78
CA ASN A 222 16.17 -23.73 19.64
C ASN A 222 15.82 -22.87 20.87
N SER A 223 16.82 -22.24 21.47
CA SER A 223 16.68 -21.35 22.63
C SER A 223 16.49 -19.89 22.30
N SER A 224 16.75 -19.49 21.05
CA SER A 224 16.58 -18.12 20.62
C SER A 224 15.09 -17.78 20.40
N PRO A 225 14.69 -16.50 20.60
CA PRO A 225 13.31 -16.06 20.34
C PRO A 225 12.92 -16.30 18.88
N ILE A 226 11.71 -16.80 18.63
CA ILE A 226 11.16 -17.05 17.29
C ILE A 226 11.15 -15.77 16.41
N ALA A 227 11.18 -14.59 17.02
CA ALA A 227 11.27 -13.33 16.32
C ALA A 227 12.50 -13.22 15.42
N VAL A 228 13.64 -13.80 15.80
CA VAL A 228 14.89 -13.69 15.02
C VAL A 228 14.77 -14.39 13.66
N PRO A 229 14.39 -15.67 13.55
CA PRO A 229 14.25 -16.33 12.25
C PRO A 229 13.08 -15.77 11.43
N VAL A 230 11.97 -15.37 12.05
CA VAL A 230 10.85 -14.74 11.35
C VAL A 230 11.28 -13.40 10.76
N CYS A 231 11.96 -12.55 11.52
CA CYS A 231 12.49 -11.29 11.03
C CYS A 231 13.51 -11.47 9.90
N SER A 232 14.41 -12.45 9.99
CA SER A 232 15.40 -12.72 8.93
C SER A 232 14.73 -13.20 7.64
N LEU A 233 13.67 -14.00 7.73
CA LEU A 233 12.87 -14.42 6.59
C LEU A 233 12.17 -13.23 5.94
N ILE A 234 11.50 -12.37 6.73
CA ILE A 234 10.80 -11.17 6.23
C ILE A 234 11.78 -10.23 5.54
N ALA A 235 12.99 -10.02 6.09
CA ALA A 235 14.03 -9.21 5.48
C ALA A 235 14.51 -9.78 4.13
N SER A 236 14.70 -11.11 4.06
CA SER A 236 15.08 -11.80 2.83
C SER A 236 13.98 -11.70 1.75
N MET A 237 12.72 -11.85 2.16
CA MET A 237 11.58 -11.69 1.27
C MET A 237 11.46 -10.24 0.75
N ALA A 238 11.70 -9.23 1.58
CA ALA A 238 11.67 -7.83 1.15
C ALA A 238 12.73 -7.55 0.07
N LEU A 239 13.94 -8.09 0.23
CA LEU A 239 15.00 -8.00 -0.78
C LEU A 239 14.61 -8.73 -2.06
N ALA A 240 14.10 -9.96 -1.96
CA ALA A 240 13.65 -10.74 -3.10
C ALA A 240 12.52 -10.04 -3.87
N THR A 241 11.53 -9.48 -3.16
CA THR A 241 10.45 -8.68 -3.76
C THR A 241 10.99 -7.44 -4.49
N LEU A 242 11.96 -6.72 -3.88
CA LEU A 242 12.60 -5.58 -4.53
C LEU A 242 13.29 -5.99 -5.83
N VAL A 243 14.09 -7.06 -5.80
CA VAL A 243 14.79 -7.58 -6.99
C VAL A 243 13.79 -7.99 -8.07
N GLY A 244 12.72 -8.70 -7.70
CA GLY A 244 11.64 -9.08 -8.62
C GLY A 244 10.96 -7.86 -9.24
N SER A 245 10.55 -6.88 -8.42
CA SER A 245 9.86 -5.68 -8.91
C SER A 245 10.73 -4.80 -9.80
N VAL A 246 12.02 -4.68 -9.48
CA VAL A 246 12.99 -3.99 -10.35
C VAL A 246 13.14 -4.73 -11.67
N GLY A 247 13.24 -6.07 -11.65
CA GLY A 247 13.27 -6.89 -12.86
C GLY A 247 12.03 -6.69 -13.74
N ALA A 248 10.84 -6.61 -13.11
CA ALA A 248 9.60 -6.30 -13.82
C ALA A 248 9.64 -4.93 -14.51
N ALA A 249 10.16 -3.90 -13.84
CA ALA A 249 10.25 -2.55 -14.39
C ALA A 249 11.15 -2.48 -15.65
N PHE A 250 12.21 -3.30 -15.72
CA PHE A 250 13.07 -3.39 -16.92
C PHE A 250 12.41 -4.14 -18.08
N ILE A 251 11.57 -5.13 -17.76
CA ILE A 251 10.97 -6.01 -18.78
C ILE A 251 9.63 -5.47 -19.27
N ALA A 252 8.89 -4.72 -18.45
CA ALA A 252 7.56 -4.24 -18.79
C ALA A 252 7.51 -3.39 -20.07
N GLY A 253 8.52 -2.52 -20.32
CA GLY A 253 8.60 -1.71 -21.53
C GLY A 253 8.74 -2.56 -22.79
N PRO A 254 9.83 -3.32 -22.95
CA PRO A 254 10.03 -4.19 -24.13
C PRO A 254 8.88 -5.18 -24.38
N VAL A 255 8.34 -5.80 -23.32
CA VAL A 255 7.23 -6.75 -23.47
C VAL A 255 5.94 -6.05 -23.90
N GLY A 256 5.69 -4.83 -23.42
CA GLY A 256 4.56 -4.02 -23.83
C GLY A 256 4.60 -3.57 -25.29
N GLU A 257 5.79 -3.48 -25.90
CA GLU A 257 5.96 -3.21 -27.35
C GLU A 257 5.60 -4.42 -28.22
N TYR A 258 5.81 -5.65 -27.71
CA TYR A 258 5.48 -6.87 -28.46
C TYR A 258 4.00 -7.28 -28.37
N ILE A 259 3.33 -6.94 -27.27
CA ILE A 259 1.95 -7.32 -27.03
C ILE A 259 1.12 -6.05 -26.93
N GLU A 260 0.39 -5.71 -27.99
CA GLU A 260 -0.40 -4.48 -28.09
C GLU A 260 -1.52 -4.35 -27.05
N ASP A 261 -2.04 -5.48 -26.55
CA ASP A 261 -3.17 -5.51 -25.63
C ASP A 261 -2.72 -5.74 -24.18
N PRO A 262 -2.74 -4.71 -23.31
CA PRO A 262 -2.29 -4.81 -21.92
C PRO A 262 -3.12 -5.78 -21.07
N ARG A 263 -4.32 -6.19 -21.51
CA ARG A 263 -5.15 -7.18 -20.80
C ARG A 263 -4.48 -8.53 -20.71
N TYR A 264 -3.91 -9.03 -21.84
CA TYR A 264 -3.23 -10.31 -21.85
C TYR A 264 -1.98 -10.31 -20.95
N LEU A 265 -1.23 -9.22 -20.96
CA LEU A 265 -0.06 -9.07 -20.09
C LEU A 265 -0.43 -9.05 -18.61
N SER A 266 -1.50 -8.35 -18.26
CA SER A 266 -2.03 -8.35 -16.90
C SER A 266 -2.49 -9.73 -16.46
N VAL A 267 -3.18 -10.48 -17.32
CA VAL A 267 -3.63 -11.84 -17.02
C VAL A 267 -2.47 -12.82 -16.86
N ILE A 268 -1.49 -12.78 -17.76
CA ILE A 268 -0.27 -13.61 -17.65
C ILE A 268 0.44 -13.33 -16.33
N SER A 269 0.51 -12.07 -15.94
CA SER A 269 1.11 -11.68 -14.67
C SER A 269 0.31 -12.16 -13.45
N CYS A 270 -1.03 -12.17 -13.52
CA CYS A 270 -1.88 -12.76 -12.48
C CYS A 270 -1.67 -14.28 -12.37
N VAL A 271 -1.54 -14.99 -13.50
CA VAL A 271 -1.23 -16.42 -13.51
C VAL A 271 0.15 -16.66 -12.89
N LEU A 272 1.15 -15.86 -13.25
CA LEU A 272 2.50 -15.98 -12.68
C LEU A 272 2.49 -15.73 -11.16
N TYR A 273 1.73 -14.74 -10.68
CA TYR A 273 1.55 -14.51 -9.26
C TYR A 273 0.87 -15.69 -8.56
N THR A 274 -0.12 -16.30 -9.20
CA THR A 274 -0.79 -17.51 -8.69
C THR A 274 0.17 -18.69 -8.57
N VAL A 275 1.03 -18.90 -9.58
CA VAL A 275 2.08 -19.94 -9.54
C VAL A 275 3.05 -19.67 -8.38
N ALA A 276 3.43 -18.41 -8.17
CA ALA A 276 4.28 -18.03 -7.05
C ALA A 276 3.63 -18.35 -5.68
N LEU A 277 2.31 -18.09 -5.53
CA LEU A 277 1.56 -18.43 -4.32
C LEU A 277 1.47 -19.95 -4.05
N ALA A 278 1.52 -20.77 -5.08
CA ALA A 278 1.47 -22.22 -4.94
C ALA A 278 2.77 -22.81 -4.33
N LEU A 279 3.92 -22.14 -4.43
CA LEU A 279 5.19 -22.59 -3.90
C LEU A 279 5.16 -22.85 -2.39
N PRO A 280 4.79 -21.89 -1.53
CA PRO A 280 4.72 -22.11 -0.09
C PRO A 280 3.59 -23.04 0.34
N MET A 281 2.58 -23.29 -0.52
CA MET A 281 1.52 -24.26 -0.25
C MET A 281 2.01 -25.71 -0.42
N THR A 282 2.81 -25.94 -1.47
CA THR A 282 3.30 -27.28 -1.78
C THR A 282 4.53 -27.66 -0.95
N MET A 283 5.38 -26.69 -0.66
CA MET A 283 6.64 -26.87 0.06
C MET A 283 6.79 -25.76 1.12
N PRO A 284 6.17 -25.87 2.31
CA PRO A 284 6.26 -24.84 3.35
C PRO A 284 7.68 -24.77 3.93
N SER A 285 8.50 -23.89 3.38
CA SER A 285 9.89 -23.68 3.79
C SER A 285 10.29 -22.20 3.64
N ALA A 286 11.35 -21.78 4.33
CA ALA A 286 11.88 -20.43 4.18
C ALA A 286 12.32 -20.13 2.74
N VAL A 287 12.90 -21.12 2.05
CA VAL A 287 13.34 -20.99 0.65
C VAL A 287 12.15 -20.76 -0.27
N SER A 288 11.05 -21.52 -0.13
CA SER A 288 9.85 -21.34 -0.95
C SER A 288 9.20 -19.98 -0.72
N MET A 289 9.23 -19.43 0.49
CA MET A 289 8.75 -18.09 0.80
C MET A 289 9.59 -17.00 0.12
N VAL A 290 10.91 -17.17 0.09
CA VAL A 290 11.81 -16.23 -0.62
C VAL A 290 11.61 -16.31 -2.14
N LEU A 291 11.44 -17.51 -2.70
CA LEU A 291 11.12 -17.71 -4.12
C LEU A 291 9.74 -17.12 -4.47
N PHE A 292 8.74 -17.34 -3.60
CA PHE A 292 7.45 -16.67 -3.73
C PHE A 292 7.60 -15.15 -3.76
N ALA A 293 8.41 -14.58 -2.86
CA ALA A 293 8.63 -13.15 -2.81
C ALA A 293 9.33 -12.60 -4.07
N LEU A 294 10.28 -13.35 -4.64
CA LEU A 294 10.99 -12.99 -5.87
C LEU A 294 10.04 -13.00 -7.09
N ILE A 295 9.39 -14.14 -7.31
CA ILE A 295 8.50 -14.34 -8.46
C ILE A 295 7.23 -13.50 -8.30
N GLY A 296 6.68 -13.46 -7.09
CA GLY A 296 5.51 -12.65 -6.75
C GLY A 296 5.78 -11.15 -6.88
N GLY A 297 6.94 -10.68 -6.45
CA GLY A 297 7.39 -9.30 -6.64
C GLY A 297 7.51 -8.92 -8.12
N PHE A 298 8.08 -9.80 -8.93
CA PHE A 298 8.15 -9.62 -10.38
C PHE A 298 6.75 -9.59 -11.02
N ALA A 299 5.91 -10.56 -10.71
CA ALA A 299 4.54 -10.63 -11.23
C ALA A 299 3.71 -9.42 -10.81
N PHE A 300 3.79 -8.99 -9.54
CA PHE A 300 3.09 -7.82 -9.03
C PHE A 300 3.55 -6.53 -9.70
N GLY A 301 4.85 -6.36 -9.95
CA GLY A 301 5.39 -5.22 -10.68
C GLY A 301 4.81 -5.10 -12.10
N LEU A 302 4.63 -6.22 -12.79
CA LEU A 302 3.98 -6.26 -14.10
C LEU A 302 2.47 -5.97 -13.99
N ILE A 303 1.77 -6.58 -13.02
CA ILE A 303 0.33 -6.31 -12.76
C ILE A 303 0.11 -4.82 -12.48
N ASP A 304 0.96 -4.21 -11.68
CA ASP A 304 0.86 -2.78 -11.37
C ASP A 304 1.03 -1.92 -12.61
N THR A 305 2.05 -2.20 -13.43
CA THR A 305 2.33 -1.46 -14.66
C THR A 305 1.20 -1.58 -15.67
N PHE A 306 0.79 -2.79 -16.01
CA PHE A 306 -0.27 -3.02 -17.02
C PHE A 306 -1.66 -2.68 -16.48
N GLY A 307 -1.90 -2.86 -15.18
CA GLY A 307 -3.13 -2.43 -14.51
C GLY A 307 -3.33 -0.92 -14.56
N GLN A 308 -2.27 -0.13 -14.42
CA GLN A 308 -2.35 1.33 -14.59
C GLN A 308 -2.64 1.73 -16.04
N LEU A 309 -2.06 1.04 -17.02
CA LEU A 309 -2.38 1.26 -18.44
C LEU A 309 -3.85 0.95 -18.74
N LEU A 310 -4.37 -0.15 -18.21
CA LEU A 310 -5.80 -0.51 -18.35
C LEU A 310 -6.71 0.54 -17.69
N ALA A 311 -6.33 1.03 -16.52
CA ALA A 311 -7.08 2.08 -15.84
C ALA A 311 -7.15 3.38 -16.66
N MET A 312 -6.02 3.80 -17.24
CA MET A 312 -5.97 4.98 -18.10
C MET A 312 -6.83 4.81 -19.36
N GLY A 313 -6.83 3.60 -19.96
CA GLY A 313 -7.68 3.29 -21.11
C GLY A 313 -9.17 3.19 -20.79
N ALA A 314 -9.53 2.92 -19.54
CA ALA A 314 -10.91 2.81 -19.09
C ALA A 314 -11.51 4.12 -18.54
N LEU A 315 -10.75 5.23 -18.55
CA LEU A 315 -11.23 6.54 -18.08
C LEU A 315 -12.34 7.06 -19.01
N PRO A 316 -13.49 7.47 -18.45
CA PRO A 316 -14.64 7.89 -19.27
C PRO A 316 -14.47 9.25 -19.95
N ASP A 317 -13.73 10.19 -19.36
CA ASP A 317 -13.50 11.53 -19.93
C ASP A 317 -12.09 12.04 -19.60
N ALA A 318 -11.38 12.53 -20.62
CA ALA A 318 -10.07 13.13 -20.47
C ALA A 318 -10.08 14.41 -19.61
N ARG A 319 -11.24 15.11 -19.51
CA ARG A 319 -11.39 16.33 -18.70
C ARG A 319 -11.48 16.04 -17.21
N SER A 320 -12.04 14.89 -16.83
CA SER A 320 -12.16 14.42 -15.44
C SER A 320 -11.06 13.43 -15.05
N ALA A 321 -10.11 13.13 -15.93
CA ALA A 321 -9.10 12.07 -15.75
C ALA A 321 -8.36 12.12 -14.41
N GLY A 322 -8.05 13.31 -13.89
CA GLY A 322 -7.40 13.46 -12.59
C GLY A 322 -8.27 13.02 -11.42
N HIS A 323 -9.57 13.35 -11.45
CA HIS A 323 -10.55 12.94 -10.45
C HIS A 323 -10.79 11.42 -10.52
N ASP A 324 -11.02 10.90 -11.72
CA ASP A 324 -11.34 9.49 -11.95
C ASP A 324 -10.15 8.58 -11.59
N LEU A 325 -8.91 9.03 -11.86
CA LEU A 325 -7.70 8.32 -11.47
C LEU A 325 -7.50 8.35 -9.94
N ALA A 326 -7.81 9.47 -9.27
CA ALA A 326 -7.81 9.53 -7.82
C ALA A 326 -8.85 8.57 -7.21
N PHE A 327 -10.06 8.53 -7.79
CA PHE A 327 -11.09 7.57 -7.40
C PHE A 327 -10.64 6.12 -7.66
N PHE A 328 -9.97 5.86 -8.79
CA PHE A 328 -9.42 4.53 -9.10
C PHE A 328 -8.41 4.06 -8.06
N ASN A 329 -7.58 4.96 -7.51
CA ASN A 329 -6.62 4.61 -6.47
C ASN A 329 -7.27 4.11 -5.16
N LEU A 330 -8.55 4.46 -4.91
CA LEU A 330 -9.31 3.90 -3.78
C LEU A 330 -9.46 2.37 -3.88
N SER A 331 -9.34 1.80 -5.08
CA SER A 331 -9.38 0.35 -5.30
C SER A 331 -8.32 -0.39 -4.48
N ASN A 332 -7.14 0.21 -4.26
CA ASN A 332 -6.11 -0.38 -3.39
C ASN A 332 -6.58 -0.45 -1.93
N SER A 333 -7.15 0.63 -1.42
CA SER A 333 -7.66 0.69 -0.04
C SER A 333 -8.82 -0.29 0.17
N VAL A 334 -9.74 -0.36 -0.80
CA VAL A 334 -10.84 -1.35 -0.82
C VAL A 334 -10.27 -2.77 -0.83
N GLY A 335 -9.27 -3.04 -1.67
CA GLY A 335 -8.59 -4.33 -1.73
C GLY A 335 -7.94 -4.73 -0.39
N LEU A 336 -7.26 -3.80 0.28
CA LEU A 336 -6.67 -4.05 1.59
C LEU A 336 -7.72 -4.32 2.67
N ALA A 337 -8.85 -3.60 2.66
CA ALA A 337 -9.97 -3.88 3.57
C ALA A 337 -10.56 -5.27 3.30
N LEU A 338 -10.75 -5.64 2.03
CA LEU A 338 -11.19 -6.98 1.64
C LEU A 338 -10.21 -8.06 2.10
N ALA A 339 -8.90 -7.84 1.95
CA ALA A 339 -7.88 -8.77 2.45
C ALA A 339 -7.99 -9.01 3.95
N ALA A 340 -8.16 -7.95 4.73
CA ALA A 340 -8.31 -8.05 6.17
C ALA A 340 -9.56 -8.84 6.57
N ILE A 341 -10.70 -8.56 5.93
CA ILE A 341 -11.97 -9.24 6.20
C ILE A 341 -11.91 -10.71 5.77
N ILE A 342 -11.49 -10.99 4.52
CA ILE A 342 -11.40 -12.35 3.99
C ILE A 342 -10.40 -13.17 4.82
N GLY A 343 -9.26 -12.57 5.20
CA GLY A 343 -8.27 -13.22 6.02
C GLY A 343 -8.79 -13.55 7.42
N ALA A 344 -9.45 -12.61 8.10
CA ALA A 344 -10.04 -12.83 9.42
C ALA A 344 -11.12 -13.92 9.39
N VAL A 345 -12.04 -13.86 8.44
CA VAL A 345 -13.10 -14.87 8.27
C VAL A 345 -12.50 -16.23 7.93
N GLY A 346 -11.57 -16.28 6.98
CA GLY A 346 -10.90 -17.53 6.59
C GLY A 346 -10.20 -18.20 7.75
N VAL A 347 -9.39 -17.46 8.51
CA VAL A 347 -8.69 -17.97 9.69
C VAL A 347 -9.67 -18.36 10.81
N ALA A 348 -10.77 -17.60 10.99
CA ALA A 348 -11.79 -17.93 11.99
C ALA A 348 -12.50 -19.25 11.68
N VAL A 349 -12.80 -19.50 10.42
CA VAL A 349 -13.51 -20.73 9.97
C VAL A 349 -12.58 -21.95 9.97
N THR A 350 -11.34 -21.80 9.51
CA THR A 350 -10.41 -22.94 9.36
C THR A 350 -9.50 -23.17 10.57
N GLY A 351 -9.39 -22.19 11.46
CA GLY A 351 -8.52 -22.25 12.64
C GLY A 351 -7.03 -22.07 12.33
N GLY A 352 -6.64 -21.81 11.06
CA GLY A 352 -5.24 -21.73 10.66
C GLY A 352 -4.97 -20.72 9.55
N PHE A 353 -3.70 -20.31 9.40
CA PHE A 353 -3.26 -19.31 8.42
C PHE A 353 -3.02 -19.90 7.01
N SER A 354 -3.05 -21.22 6.84
CA SER A 354 -2.85 -21.88 5.55
C SER A 354 -3.91 -21.52 4.50
N VAL A 355 -5.13 -21.16 4.94
CA VAL A 355 -6.25 -20.74 4.08
C VAL A 355 -5.97 -19.45 3.32
N LEU A 356 -5.01 -18.63 3.78
CA LEU A 356 -4.70 -17.34 3.19
C LEU A 356 -4.15 -17.47 1.75
N PHE A 357 -3.37 -18.51 1.47
CA PHE A 357 -2.84 -18.76 0.14
C PHE A 357 -3.94 -19.13 -0.88
N PRO A 358 -4.81 -20.14 -0.63
CA PRO A 358 -5.94 -20.41 -1.51
C PRO A 358 -6.86 -19.20 -1.71
N ALA A 359 -7.14 -18.45 -0.64
CA ALA A 359 -7.96 -17.24 -0.73
C ALA A 359 -7.30 -16.17 -1.62
N ALA A 360 -5.98 -15.98 -1.49
CA ALA A 360 -5.22 -15.07 -2.35
C ALA A 360 -5.25 -15.51 -3.81
N ILE A 361 -5.08 -16.82 -4.09
CA ILE A 361 -5.19 -17.41 -5.44
C ILE A 361 -6.55 -17.10 -6.05
N VAL A 362 -7.63 -17.34 -5.30
CA VAL A 362 -8.99 -17.07 -5.78
C VAL A 362 -9.19 -15.58 -6.11
N CYS A 363 -8.71 -14.68 -5.28
CA CYS A 363 -8.79 -13.23 -5.52
C CYS A 363 -8.03 -12.84 -6.81
N VAL A 364 -6.79 -13.33 -6.98
CA VAL A 364 -5.95 -12.99 -8.15
C VAL A 364 -6.51 -13.59 -9.43
N LEU A 365 -7.02 -14.82 -9.41
CA LEU A 365 -7.65 -15.44 -10.57
C LEU A 365 -8.98 -14.76 -10.92
N ALA A 366 -9.78 -14.36 -9.92
CA ALA A 366 -10.98 -13.58 -10.15
C ALA A 366 -10.66 -12.23 -10.82
N SER A 367 -9.57 -11.59 -10.41
CA SER A 367 -9.07 -10.38 -11.08
C SER A 367 -8.72 -10.65 -12.54
N ALA A 368 -8.03 -11.75 -12.85
CA ALA A 368 -7.70 -12.13 -14.23
C ALA A 368 -8.97 -12.31 -15.10
N VAL A 369 -9.99 -12.98 -14.56
CA VAL A 369 -11.29 -13.16 -15.24
C VAL A 369 -11.96 -11.80 -15.51
N VAL A 370 -11.99 -10.91 -14.53
CA VAL A 370 -12.55 -9.57 -14.69
C VAL A 370 -11.77 -8.80 -15.77
N THR A 371 -10.44 -8.88 -15.77
CA THR A 371 -9.58 -8.18 -16.75
C THR A 371 -9.84 -8.67 -18.18
N ILE A 372 -9.96 -9.99 -18.41
CA ILE A 372 -10.30 -10.53 -19.74
C ILE A 372 -11.68 -10.05 -20.23
N SER A 373 -12.65 -9.87 -19.31
CA SER A 373 -13.99 -9.41 -19.63
C SER A 373 -14.09 -7.94 -20.05
N MET A 374 -13.01 -7.16 -19.91
CA MET A 374 -12.97 -5.75 -20.33
C MET A 374 -13.01 -5.64 -21.86
N LYS A 375 -13.74 -4.66 -22.37
CA LYS A 375 -13.77 -4.35 -23.80
C LYS A 375 -12.55 -3.50 -24.17
N ARG A 376 -12.13 -3.60 -25.45
CA ARG A 376 -11.09 -2.71 -26.02
C ARG A 376 -11.58 -1.29 -26.06
#